data_c36975de8054de2c7837bfff94fb40ed
#
_entry.id   c36975de8054de2c7837bfff94fb40ed
#
_cell.length_a   1.000
_cell.length_b   1.000
_cell.length_c   1.000
_cell.angle_alpha   90.00
_cell.angle_beta   90.00
_cell.angle_gamma   90.00
#
_symmetry.space_group_name_H-M   'P 1'
#
loop_
_entity.id
_entity.type
_entity.pdbx_description
1 polymer ?
#
loop_
_entity_poly.entity_id
_entity_poly.type
_entity_poly.pdbx_seq_one_letter_code
_entity_poly.pdbx_strand_id
1 'polypeptide(L)'
;DFIGRTSELATLNAELERGSGFVVIYGRRRVGKTTLIKEFIKDKRAFYFLATTESEAQSMKRFAGVLSRTTKNPMLSKVTFTDWLDLFQVVADDHPDEKKVLVIDEFPYLVKTNPDFPSILQNAWDEVLKDHNVMLVLCGSLISMMKKHALAYDSPLYGRRTAQIRLMPLQFTDVYEAQNLSFEQAVEQYAITGGVPKYMEFFQ
;
A
#
# COMPACT_ATOMS: atom_id res chain seq x y z
N ASP A 1 19.25 -4.76 -2.07
CA ASP A 1 19.16 -4.18 -0.73
C ASP A 1 18.22 -2.97 -0.74
N PHE A 2 17.51 -2.75 0.39
CA PHE A 2 16.61 -1.61 0.56
C PHE A 2 17.44 -0.34 0.80
N ILE A 3 17.23 0.68 -0.05
CA ILE A 3 18.03 1.90 -0.03
C ILE A 3 17.15 3.09 0.40
N GLY A 4 17.62 3.86 1.38
CA GLY A 4 16.98 5.09 1.83
C GLY A 4 15.60 4.88 2.47
N ARG A 5 14.72 5.86 2.37
CA ARG A 5 13.33 5.82 2.83
C ARG A 5 13.14 5.75 4.34
N THR A 6 14.13 6.18 5.13
CA THR A 6 14.05 6.16 6.60
C THR A 6 12.89 7.01 7.13
N SER A 7 12.66 8.19 6.55
CA SER A 7 11.57 9.08 6.96
C SER A 7 10.19 8.50 6.61
N GLU A 8 10.06 7.87 5.45
CA GLU A 8 8.82 7.22 5.04
C GLU A 8 8.49 6.01 5.91
N LEU A 9 9.49 5.18 6.23
CA LEU A 9 9.33 4.06 7.17
C LEU A 9 8.96 4.57 8.57
N ALA A 10 9.59 5.65 9.06
CA ALA A 10 9.24 6.26 10.33
C ALA A 10 7.78 6.73 10.37
N THR A 11 7.30 7.36 9.31
CA THR A 11 5.90 7.77 9.18
C THR A 11 4.96 6.56 9.24
N LEU A 12 5.26 5.50 8.49
CA LEU A 12 4.43 4.28 8.48
C LEU A 12 4.40 3.61 9.86
N ASN A 13 5.53 3.51 10.55
CA ASN A 13 5.58 2.95 11.89
C ASN A 13 4.82 3.81 12.91
N ALA A 14 4.91 5.14 12.82
CA ALA A 14 4.15 6.05 13.69
C ALA A 14 2.63 5.89 13.48
N GLU A 15 2.18 5.74 12.25
CA GLU A 15 0.77 5.51 11.95
C GLU A 15 0.27 4.15 12.45
N LEU A 16 1.10 3.12 12.40
CA LEU A 16 0.78 1.82 12.99
C LEU A 16 0.63 1.92 14.51
N GLU A 17 1.52 2.66 15.18
CA GLU A 17 1.44 2.85 16.62
C GLU A 17 0.17 3.59 17.08
N ARG A 18 -0.41 4.44 16.24
CA ARG A 18 -1.71 5.09 16.53
C ARG A 18 -2.87 4.09 16.62
N GLY A 19 -2.74 2.91 16.01
CA GLY A 19 -3.75 1.84 16.05
C GLY A 19 -4.82 1.92 14.95
N SER A 20 -5.12 3.11 14.42
CA SER A 20 -6.12 3.34 13.36
C SER A 20 -5.58 4.27 12.28
N GLY A 21 -4.34 4.01 11.83
CA GLY A 21 -3.73 4.76 10.74
C GLY A 21 -4.40 4.48 9.40
N PHE A 22 -4.57 5.54 8.60
CA PHE A 22 -5.02 5.44 7.21
C PHE A 22 -4.04 6.24 6.36
N VAL A 23 -3.16 5.53 5.65
CA VAL A 23 -2.07 6.12 4.89
C VAL A 23 -2.30 5.97 3.39
N VAL A 24 -2.11 7.05 2.65
CA VAL A 24 -2.16 7.06 1.19
C VAL A 24 -0.75 7.26 0.65
N ILE A 25 -0.26 6.30 -0.15
CA ILE A 25 1.06 6.33 -0.78
C ILE A 25 0.89 6.43 -2.29
N TYR A 26 1.49 7.43 -2.92
CA TYR A 26 1.45 7.59 -4.36
C TYR A 26 2.78 8.10 -4.92
N GLY A 27 2.99 7.84 -6.19
CA GLY A 27 4.21 8.21 -6.91
C GLY A 27 4.30 7.46 -8.22
N ARG A 28 5.22 7.86 -9.09
CA ARG A 28 5.41 7.23 -10.40
C ARG A 28 5.69 5.74 -10.29
N ARG A 29 5.47 5.01 -11.38
CA ARG A 29 5.89 3.62 -11.49
C ARG A 29 7.40 3.50 -11.24
N ARG A 30 7.80 2.38 -10.66
CA ARG A 30 9.20 2.01 -10.39
C ARG A 30 9.95 2.88 -9.38
N VAL A 31 9.26 3.82 -8.74
CA VAL A 31 9.86 4.68 -7.71
C VAL A 31 10.10 3.97 -6.37
N GLY A 32 9.60 2.72 -6.23
CA GLY A 32 9.85 1.89 -5.05
C GLY A 32 8.71 1.83 -4.03
N LYS A 33 7.47 2.17 -4.41
CA LYS A 33 6.30 2.08 -3.51
C LYS A 33 6.08 0.69 -2.93
N THR A 34 6.03 -0.32 -3.81
CA THR A 34 5.82 -1.71 -3.39
C THR A 34 6.98 -2.22 -2.54
N THR A 35 8.21 -1.84 -2.87
CA THR A 35 9.41 -2.18 -2.09
C THR A 35 9.35 -1.58 -0.69
N LEU A 36 8.97 -0.30 -0.57
CA LEU A 36 8.78 0.38 0.71
C LEU A 36 7.72 -0.34 1.56
N ILE A 37 6.58 -0.67 0.97
CA ILE A 37 5.49 -1.36 1.66
C ILE A 37 5.93 -2.74 2.13
N LYS A 38 6.59 -3.52 1.27
CA LYS A 38 7.08 -4.86 1.62
C LYS A 38 8.13 -4.81 2.72
N GLU A 39 9.02 -3.83 2.70
CA GLU A 39 9.99 -3.62 3.80
C GLU A 39 9.25 -3.28 5.10
N PHE A 40 8.25 -2.41 5.04
CA PHE A 40 7.46 -2.03 6.22
C PHE A 40 6.71 -3.22 6.84
N ILE A 41 6.10 -4.09 6.03
CA ILE A 41 5.25 -5.18 6.53
C ILE A 41 5.96 -6.50 6.79
N LYS A 42 7.26 -6.62 6.48
CA LYS A 42 7.98 -7.90 6.52
C LYS A 42 7.95 -8.61 7.88
N ASP A 43 7.90 -7.85 8.96
CA ASP A 43 7.89 -8.31 10.35
C ASP A 43 6.54 -8.08 11.06
N LYS A 44 5.50 -7.78 10.28
CA LYS A 44 4.17 -7.42 10.80
C LYS A 44 3.10 -8.36 10.30
N ARG A 45 2.01 -8.46 11.07
CA ARG A 45 0.81 -9.12 10.57
C ARG A 45 0.16 -8.24 9.52
N ALA A 46 0.16 -8.71 8.28
CA ALA A 46 -0.28 -7.88 7.16
C ALA A 46 -1.06 -8.69 6.12
N PHE A 47 -2.10 -8.05 5.60
CA PHE A 47 -2.86 -8.49 4.43
C PHE A 47 -2.44 -7.61 3.26
N TYR A 48 -1.76 -8.17 2.28
CA TYR A 48 -1.31 -7.45 1.11
C TYR A 48 -2.10 -7.90 -0.12
N PHE A 49 -2.86 -6.97 -0.69
CA PHE A 49 -3.63 -7.18 -1.91
C PHE A 49 -3.12 -6.26 -3.02
N LEU A 50 -2.70 -6.85 -4.13
CA LEU A 50 -2.33 -6.14 -5.35
C LEU A 50 -3.53 -6.17 -6.31
N ALA A 51 -4.17 -5.02 -6.53
CA ALA A 51 -5.24 -4.89 -7.51
C ALA A 51 -4.68 -4.92 -8.93
N THR A 52 -5.47 -5.42 -9.86
CA THR A 52 -5.15 -5.50 -11.28
C THR A 52 -6.41 -5.32 -12.12
N THR A 53 -6.24 -5.29 -13.44
CA THR A 53 -7.36 -5.22 -14.37
C THR A 53 -8.04 -6.58 -14.47
N GLU A 54 -9.17 -6.71 -13.79
CA GLU A 54 -9.99 -7.92 -13.74
C GLU A 54 -11.41 -7.56 -13.30
N SER A 55 -12.35 -8.50 -13.36
CA SER A 55 -13.71 -8.29 -12.86
C SER A 55 -13.70 -8.13 -11.33
N GLU A 56 -14.73 -7.48 -10.79
CA GLU A 56 -14.90 -7.34 -9.34
C GLU A 56 -15.00 -8.70 -8.64
N ALA A 57 -15.70 -9.66 -9.23
CA ALA A 57 -15.80 -11.01 -8.70
C ALA A 57 -14.43 -11.71 -8.60
N GLN A 58 -13.57 -11.53 -9.62
CA GLN A 58 -12.21 -12.06 -9.58
C GLN A 58 -11.34 -11.37 -8.53
N SER A 59 -11.47 -10.05 -8.38
CA SER A 59 -10.78 -9.29 -7.32
C SER A 59 -11.18 -9.80 -5.93
N MET A 60 -12.46 -9.99 -5.68
CA MET A 60 -12.94 -10.54 -4.40
C MET A 60 -12.42 -11.95 -4.16
N LYS A 61 -12.40 -12.80 -5.18
CA LYS A 61 -11.84 -14.15 -5.08
C LYS A 61 -10.35 -14.14 -4.73
N ARG A 62 -9.57 -13.28 -5.38
CA ARG A 62 -8.14 -13.15 -5.08
C ARG A 62 -7.90 -12.58 -3.68
N PHE A 63 -8.72 -11.62 -3.27
CA PHE A 63 -8.65 -11.08 -1.91
C PHE A 63 -8.98 -12.15 -0.87
N ALA A 64 -10.00 -12.97 -1.08
CA ALA A 64 -10.30 -14.13 -0.25
C ALA A 64 -9.11 -15.10 -0.17
N GLY A 65 -8.37 -15.28 -1.25
CA GLY A 65 -7.13 -16.06 -1.28
C GLY A 65 -6.04 -15.45 -0.39
N VAL A 66 -5.89 -14.13 -0.36
CA VAL A 66 -4.99 -13.43 0.56
C VAL A 66 -5.41 -13.68 2.01
N LEU A 67 -6.69 -13.54 2.31
CA LEU A 67 -7.24 -13.81 3.65
C LEU A 67 -6.96 -15.26 4.08
N SER A 68 -7.23 -16.20 3.20
CA SER A 68 -7.00 -17.64 3.46
C SER A 68 -5.55 -17.94 3.84
N ARG A 69 -4.60 -17.40 3.08
CA ARG A 69 -3.17 -17.58 3.34
C ARG A 69 -2.70 -16.92 4.63
N THR A 70 -3.10 -15.69 4.85
CA THR A 70 -2.66 -14.91 6.03
C THR A 70 -3.25 -15.46 7.32
N THR A 71 -4.54 -15.83 7.32
CA THR A 71 -5.20 -16.40 8.50
C THR A 71 -4.95 -17.91 8.67
N LYS A 72 -4.33 -18.55 7.67
CA LYS A 72 -4.15 -20.01 7.60
C LYS A 72 -5.49 -20.78 7.67
N ASN A 73 -6.55 -20.18 7.16
CA ASN A 73 -7.89 -20.79 7.07
C ASN A 73 -8.25 -21.09 5.61
N PRO A 74 -8.06 -22.33 5.12
CA PRO A 74 -8.30 -22.68 3.73
C PRO A 74 -9.77 -22.61 3.32
N MET A 75 -10.69 -22.59 4.27
CA MET A 75 -12.13 -22.48 3.97
C MET A 75 -12.49 -21.13 3.35
N LEU A 76 -11.74 -20.07 3.68
CA LEU A 76 -11.99 -18.73 3.13
C LEU A 76 -11.79 -18.67 1.61
N SER A 77 -10.92 -19.49 1.05
CA SER A 77 -10.73 -19.57 -0.41
C SER A 77 -11.82 -20.37 -1.13
N LYS A 78 -12.65 -21.11 -0.39
CA LYS A 78 -13.75 -21.91 -0.91
C LYS A 78 -15.09 -21.19 -0.85
N VAL A 79 -15.19 -20.12 -0.08
CA VAL A 79 -16.39 -19.28 0.02
C VAL A 79 -16.41 -18.30 -1.15
N THR A 80 -17.58 -18.15 -1.77
CA THR A 80 -17.80 -17.07 -2.75
C THR A 80 -18.28 -15.84 -2.03
N PHE A 81 -17.41 -14.81 -1.98
CA PHE A 81 -17.77 -13.50 -1.45
C PHE A 81 -18.44 -12.66 -2.53
N THR A 82 -19.49 -11.96 -2.16
CA THR A 82 -20.24 -11.03 -3.04
C THR A 82 -20.26 -9.60 -2.50
N ASP A 83 -19.76 -9.40 -1.29
CA ASP A 83 -19.69 -8.11 -0.63
C ASP A 83 -18.28 -7.85 -0.07
N TRP A 84 -17.71 -6.69 -0.39
CA TRP A 84 -16.43 -6.26 0.15
C TRP A 84 -16.42 -6.11 1.67
N LEU A 85 -17.55 -5.71 2.25
CA LEU A 85 -17.65 -5.59 3.72
C LEU A 85 -17.40 -6.91 4.43
N ASP A 86 -17.89 -8.03 3.89
CA ASP A 86 -17.63 -9.35 4.45
C ASP A 86 -16.15 -9.72 4.42
N LEU A 87 -15.45 -9.37 3.33
CA LEU A 87 -14.01 -9.55 3.21
C LEU A 87 -13.23 -8.70 4.23
N PHE A 88 -13.61 -7.45 4.39
CA PHE A 88 -12.97 -6.56 5.37
C PHE A 88 -13.28 -6.96 6.81
N GLN A 89 -14.45 -7.52 7.06
CA GLN A 89 -14.80 -8.07 8.37
C GLN A 89 -13.87 -9.21 8.79
N VAL A 90 -13.46 -10.08 7.86
CA VAL A 90 -12.47 -11.11 8.13
C VAL A 90 -11.13 -10.51 8.58
N VAL A 91 -10.71 -9.41 7.95
CA VAL A 91 -9.50 -8.67 8.37
C VAL A 91 -9.65 -8.13 9.79
N ALA A 92 -10.78 -7.50 10.08
CA ALA A 92 -11.05 -6.91 11.39
C ALA A 92 -11.08 -7.95 12.52
N ASP A 93 -11.70 -9.09 12.26
CA ASP A 93 -11.88 -10.18 13.24
C ASP A 93 -10.60 -10.99 13.47
N ASP A 94 -9.63 -10.89 12.56
CA ASP A 94 -8.37 -11.59 12.69
C ASP A 94 -7.52 -10.98 13.80
N HIS A 95 -7.20 -11.75 14.84
CA HIS A 95 -6.41 -11.29 15.98
C HIS A 95 -6.82 -9.87 16.44
N PRO A 96 -8.03 -9.68 16.96
CA PRO A 96 -8.62 -8.36 17.20
C PRO A 96 -7.81 -7.48 18.17
N ASP A 97 -7.04 -8.10 19.05
CA ASP A 97 -6.20 -7.41 20.04
C ASP A 97 -4.81 -7.04 19.49
N GLU A 98 -4.48 -7.46 18.28
CA GLU A 98 -3.19 -7.18 17.65
C GLU A 98 -3.31 -6.12 16.55
N LYS A 99 -2.33 -5.22 16.49
CA LYS A 99 -2.18 -4.29 15.38
C LYS A 99 -1.83 -5.03 14.10
N LYS A 100 -2.54 -4.72 13.02
CA LYS A 100 -2.34 -5.33 11.71
C LYS A 100 -2.47 -4.31 10.60
N VAL A 101 -1.90 -4.66 9.45
CA VAL A 101 -1.87 -3.78 8.28
C VAL A 101 -2.69 -4.40 7.16
N LEU A 102 -3.59 -3.63 6.58
CA LEU A 102 -4.25 -3.95 5.32
C LEU A 102 -3.70 -3.05 4.23
N VAL A 103 -3.05 -3.64 3.24
CA VAL A 103 -2.52 -2.94 2.07
C VAL A 103 -3.38 -3.24 0.85
N ILE A 104 -3.87 -2.19 0.20
CA ILE A 104 -4.47 -2.25 -1.13
C ILE A 104 -3.53 -1.52 -2.09
N ASP A 105 -2.69 -2.28 -2.76
CA ASP A 105 -1.75 -1.77 -3.75
C ASP A 105 -2.43 -1.67 -5.13
N GLU A 106 -2.08 -0.64 -5.89
CA GLU A 106 -2.72 -0.29 -7.16
C GLU A 106 -4.24 -0.09 -7.03
N PHE A 107 -4.67 0.53 -5.94
CA PHE A 107 -6.06 0.89 -5.64
C PHE A 107 -6.84 1.45 -6.82
N PRO A 108 -6.29 2.30 -7.70
CA PRO A 108 -7.01 2.81 -8.85
C PRO A 108 -7.63 1.75 -9.76
N TYR A 109 -7.10 0.55 -9.83
CA TYR A 109 -7.70 -0.52 -10.65
C TYR A 109 -9.05 -1.00 -10.11
N LEU A 110 -9.23 -1.01 -8.79
CA LEU A 110 -10.53 -1.30 -8.17
C LEU A 110 -11.56 -0.21 -8.49
N VAL A 111 -11.13 1.05 -8.47
CA VAL A 111 -12.00 2.19 -8.83
C VAL A 111 -12.39 2.15 -10.31
N LYS A 112 -11.47 1.76 -11.20
CA LYS A 112 -11.79 1.59 -12.64
C LYS A 112 -12.85 0.52 -12.87
N THR A 113 -12.79 -0.58 -12.12
CA THR A 113 -13.75 -1.68 -12.24
C THR A 113 -15.08 -1.32 -11.58
N ASN A 114 -15.05 -0.67 -10.43
CA ASN A 114 -16.23 -0.21 -9.70
C ASN A 114 -16.01 1.24 -9.22
N PRO A 115 -16.57 2.23 -9.91
CA PRO A 115 -16.45 3.64 -9.52
C PRO A 115 -16.98 3.96 -8.12
N ASP A 116 -17.83 3.11 -7.55
CA ASP A 116 -18.36 3.26 -6.19
C ASP A 116 -17.43 2.69 -5.12
N PHE A 117 -16.31 2.05 -5.51
CA PHE A 117 -15.39 1.43 -4.57
C PHE A 117 -14.86 2.39 -3.48
N PRO A 118 -14.57 3.68 -3.76
CA PRO A 118 -14.21 4.62 -2.71
C PRO A 118 -15.28 4.77 -1.62
N SER A 119 -16.57 4.76 -1.98
CA SER A 119 -17.68 4.79 -1.02
C SER A 119 -17.79 3.48 -0.23
N ILE A 120 -17.58 2.35 -0.88
CA ILE A 120 -17.54 1.03 -0.23
C ILE A 120 -16.40 1.00 0.80
N LEU A 121 -15.23 1.47 0.43
CA LEU A 121 -14.08 1.52 1.33
C LEU A 121 -14.27 2.51 2.48
N GLN A 122 -14.94 3.65 2.22
CA GLN A 122 -15.33 4.59 3.27
C GLN A 122 -16.20 3.89 4.33
N ASN A 123 -17.24 3.19 3.92
CA ASN A 123 -18.11 2.46 4.83
C ASN A 123 -17.34 1.38 5.59
N ALA A 124 -16.51 0.61 4.88
CA ALA A 124 -15.67 -0.41 5.51
C ALA A 124 -14.73 0.18 6.56
N TRP A 125 -14.12 1.32 6.27
CA TRP A 125 -13.26 2.02 7.22
C TRP A 125 -14.04 2.49 8.45
N ASP A 126 -15.14 3.20 8.22
CA ASP A 126 -15.92 3.84 9.29
C ASP A 126 -16.60 2.80 10.21
N GLU A 127 -17.11 1.72 9.65
CA GLU A 127 -17.94 0.75 10.37
C GLU A 127 -17.18 -0.52 10.81
N VAL A 128 -16.11 -0.88 10.11
CA VAL A 128 -15.47 -2.19 10.31
C VAL A 128 -14.00 -2.06 10.73
N LEU A 129 -13.19 -1.24 10.04
CA LEU A 129 -11.74 -1.32 10.18
C LEU A 129 -11.14 -0.43 11.27
N LYS A 130 -11.57 0.84 11.35
CA LYS A 130 -10.89 1.87 12.17
C LYS A 130 -10.81 1.54 13.67
N ASP A 131 -11.78 0.79 14.20
CA ASP A 131 -11.87 0.47 15.62
C ASP A 131 -11.37 -0.96 15.95
N HIS A 132 -10.73 -1.63 14.97
CA HIS A 132 -10.29 -3.03 15.09
C HIS A 132 -8.78 -3.22 14.90
N ASN A 133 -7.99 -2.26 15.31
CA ASN A 133 -6.52 -2.29 15.22
C ASN A 133 -5.99 -2.51 13.79
N VAL A 134 -6.71 -2.01 12.79
CA VAL A 134 -6.30 -2.09 11.39
C VAL A 134 -5.72 -0.76 10.92
N MET A 135 -4.48 -0.79 10.46
CA MET A 135 -3.89 0.29 9.68
C MET A 135 -4.17 0.01 8.19
N LEU A 136 -4.85 0.94 7.52
CA LEU A 136 -5.11 0.86 6.08
C LEU A 136 -4.05 1.62 5.31
N VAL A 137 -3.49 0.97 4.28
CA VAL A 137 -2.55 1.59 3.33
C VAL A 137 -3.11 1.47 1.93
N LEU A 138 -3.43 2.60 1.31
CA LEU A 138 -3.77 2.68 -0.11
C LEU A 138 -2.56 3.14 -0.89
N CYS A 139 -2.22 2.42 -1.95
CA CYS A 139 -1.07 2.70 -2.78
C CYS A 139 -1.44 2.70 -4.26
N GLY A 140 -0.78 3.53 -5.05
CA GLY A 140 -0.97 3.51 -6.50
C GLY A 140 0.00 4.39 -7.26
N SER A 141 0.25 4.01 -8.52
CA SER A 141 1.12 4.73 -9.45
C SER A 141 0.37 5.67 -10.41
N LEU A 142 -0.94 5.56 -10.49
CA LEU A 142 -1.79 6.47 -11.25
C LEU A 142 -2.09 7.71 -10.41
N ILE A 143 -1.17 8.68 -10.42
CA ILE A 143 -1.14 9.82 -9.49
C ILE A 143 -2.43 10.63 -9.54
N SER A 144 -2.95 10.93 -10.74
CA SER A 144 -4.20 11.69 -10.89
C SER A 144 -5.41 10.96 -10.28
N MET A 145 -5.50 9.65 -10.45
CA MET A 145 -6.56 8.83 -9.85
C MET A 145 -6.40 8.73 -8.33
N MET A 146 -5.18 8.60 -7.82
CA MET A 146 -4.93 8.61 -6.38
C MET A 146 -5.36 9.94 -5.76
N LYS A 147 -5.01 11.06 -6.38
CA LYS A 147 -5.45 12.39 -5.94
C LYS A 147 -6.96 12.53 -5.98
N LYS A 148 -7.60 12.14 -7.09
CA LYS A 148 -9.06 12.28 -7.26
C LYS A 148 -9.86 11.40 -6.30
N HIS A 149 -9.46 10.14 -6.14
CA HIS A 149 -10.28 9.13 -5.44
C HIS A 149 -9.88 8.88 -3.99
N ALA A 150 -8.67 9.23 -3.58
CA ALA A 150 -8.20 9.03 -2.22
C ALA A 150 -7.93 10.33 -1.45
N LEU A 151 -7.63 11.44 -2.12
CA LEU A 151 -7.16 12.66 -1.48
C LEU A 151 -8.09 13.89 -1.68
N ALA A 152 -8.81 13.96 -2.80
CA ALA A 152 -9.61 15.13 -3.14
C ALA A 152 -10.78 15.35 -2.17
N TYR A 153 -11.16 16.63 -1.99
CA TYR A 153 -12.22 17.04 -1.08
C TYR A 153 -13.58 16.37 -1.37
N ASP A 154 -13.87 16.13 -2.64
CA ASP A 154 -15.12 15.49 -3.09
C ASP A 154 -15.05 13.94 -3.10
N SER A 155 -13.91 13.38 -2.74
CA SER A 155 -13.80 11.93 -2.56
C SER A 155 -14.50 11.47 -1.28
N PRO A 156 -15.23 10.33 -1.31
CA PRO A 156 -15.76 9.70 -0.10
C PRO A 156 -14.70 9.43 0.98
N LEU A 157 -13.44 9.26 0.60
CA LEU A 157 -12.31 9.00 1.52
C LEU A 157 -11.69 10.27 2.11
N TYR A 158 -12.14 11.46 1.67
CA TYR A 158 -11.65 12.72 2.21
C TYR A 158 -11.83 12.80 3.75
N GLY A 159 -10.79 13.27 4.43
CA GLY A 159 -10.79 13.40 5.88
C GLY A 159 -10.56 12.11 6.68
N ARG A 160 -10.50 10.93 6.02
CA ARG A 160 -10.21 9.67 6.69
C ARG A 160 -8.71 9.38 6.78
N ARG A 161 -7.92 9.83 5.80
CA ARG A 161 -6.47 9.64 5.85
C ARG A 161 -5.86 10.35 7.06
N THR A 162 -4.92 9.67 7.69
CA THR A 162 -4.13 10.22 8.81
C THR A 162 -2.73 10.67 8.35
N ALA A 163 -2.26 10.13 7.23
CA ALA A 163 -1.02 10.55 6.59
C ALA A 163 -1.06 10.31 5.08
N GLN A 164 -0.22 11.05 4.35
CA GLN A 164 0.02 10.81 2.93
C GLN A 164 1.51 10.87 2.65
N ILE A 165 1.97 10.00 1.75
CA ILE A 165 3.37 9.94 1.31
C ILE A 165 3.38 10.03 -0.21
N ARG A 166 3.97 11.10 -0.72
CA ARG A 166 4.34 11.17 -2.14
C ARG A 166 5.76 10.64 -2.28
N LEU A 167 5.89 9.45 -2.86
CA LEU A 167 7.19 8.84 -3.05
C LEU A 167 7.87 9.41 -4.29
N MET A 168 8.99 10.06 -4.08
CA MET A 168 9.83 10.65 -5.13
C MET A 168 11.01 9.72 -5.44
N PRO A 169 11.68 9.85 -6.61
CA PRO A 169 12.96 9.20 -6.83
C PRO A 169 13.94 9.46 -5.68
N LEU A 170 14.82 8.51 -5.42
CA LEU A 170 15.85 8.65 -4.38
C LEU A 170 16.72 9.86 -4.66
N GLN A 171 17.17 10.53 -3.60
CA GLN A 171 18.12 11.64 -3.73
C GLN A 171 19.53 11.10 -3.99
N PHE A 172 20.38 11.95 -4.57
CA PHE A 172 21.77 11.58 -4.86
C PHE A 172 22.52 11.09 -3.61
N THR A 173 22.31 11.75 -2.48
CA THR A 173 22.90 11.37 -1.18
C THR A 173 22.54 9.97 -0.76
N ASP A 174 21.27 9.55 -0.92
CA ASP A 174 20.82 8.20 -0.57
C ASP A 174 21.52 7.14 -1.41
N VAL A 175 21.72 7.43 -2.69
CA VAL A 175 22.39 6.51 -3.64
C VAL A 175 23.89 6.45 -3.33
N TYR A 176 24.51 7.58 -3.09
CA TYR A 176 25.95 7.66 -2.81
C TYR A 176 26.34 6.92 -1.53
N GLU A 177 25.56 7.13 -0.46
CA GLU A 177 25.82 6.47 0.83
C GLU A 177 25.57 4.95 0.80
N ALA A 178 24.55 4.51 0.05
CA ALA A 178 24.12 3.11 0.09
C ALA A 178 24.99 2.16 -0.75
N GLN A 179 25.66 2.66 -1.79
CA GLN A 179 26.31 1.79 -2.78
C GLN A 179 27.84 1.74 -2.68
N ASN A 180 28.45 2.45 -1.74
CA ASN A 180 29.93 2.54 -1.61
C ASN A 180 30.64 2.88 -2.93
N LEU A 181 30.00 3.65 -3.78
CA LEU A 181 30.54 4.11 -5.05
C LEU A 181 31.52 5.26 -4.84
N SER A 182 32.45 5.45 -5.77
CA SER A 182 33.17 6.72 -5.86
C SER A 182 32.16 7.83 -6.22
N PHE A 183 32.50 9.08 -5.87
CA PHE A 183 31.65 10.23 -6.19
C PHE A 183 31.32 10.31 -7.69
N GLU A 184 32.32 10.10 -8.54
CA GLU A 184 32.15 10.13 -10.00
C GLU A 184 31.20 9.02 -10.49
N GLN A 185 31.38 7.80 -10.01
CA GLN A 185 30.49 6.68 -10.33
C GLN A 185 29.05 6.93 -9.85
N ALA A 186 28.88 7.50 -8.66
CA ALA A 186 27.57 7.83 -8.13
C ALA A 186 26.87 8.92 -8.96
N VAL A 187 27.62 9.96 -9.38
CA VAL A 187 27.11 11.02 -10.27
C VAL A 187 26.65 10.44 -11.61
N GLU A 188 27.47 9.60 -12.23
CA GLU A 188 27.16 8.97 -13.51
C GLU A 188 25.90 8.08 -13.40
N GLN A 189 25.85 7.19 -12.41
CA GLN A 189 24.69 6.33 -12.18
C GLN A 189 23.42 7.12 -11.89
N TYR A 190 23.49 8.16 -11.07
CA TYR A 190 22.35 8.99 -10.76
C TYR A 190 21.86 9.78 -11.98
N ALA A 191 22.76 10.29 -12.81
CA ALA A 191 22.42 10.99 -14.03
C ALA A 191 21.64 10.07 -15.01
N ILE A 192 22.01 8.79 -15.09
CA ILE A 192 21.35 7.81 -15.96
C ILE A 192 20.00 7.35 -15.38
N THR A 193 19.94 7.09 -14.08
CA THR A 193 18.77 6.46 -13.43
C THR A 193 17.74 7.46 -12.90
N GLY A 194 18.15 8.73 -12.72
CA GLY A 194 17.30 9.76 -12.09
C GLY A 194 16.86 9.43 -10.68
N GLY A 195 17.62 8.59 -9.95
CA GLY A 195 17.26 8.15 -8.60
C GLY A 195 16.12 7.14 -8.55
N VAL A 196 15.74 6.51 -9.68
CA VAL A 196 14.71 5.48 -9.73
C VAL A 196 15.31 4.12 -9.38
N PRO A 197 14.92 3.49 -8.24
CA PRO A 197 15.54 2.27 -7.73
C PRO A 197 15.57 1.12 -8.74
N LYS A 198 14.49 0.96 -9.50
CA LYS A 198 14.39 -0.10 -10.52
C LYS A 198 15.44 0.02 -11.62
N TYR A 199 15.81 1.25 -11.98
CA TYR A 199 16.85 1.48 -13.00
C TYR A 199 18.25 1.27 -12.44
N MET A 200 18.45 1.45 -11.13
CA MET A 200 19.72 1.20 -10.45
C MET A 200 20.08 -0.29 -10.41
N GLU A 201 19.10 -1.18 -10.44
CA GLU A 201 19.34 -2.63 -10.47
C GLU A 201 20.16 -3.08 -11.69
N PHE A 202 20.22 -2.31 -12.76
CA PHE A 202 21.04 -2.60 -13.94
C PHE A 202 22.53 -2.38 -13.73
N PHE A 203 22.94 -1.72 -12.64
CA PHE A 203 24.33 -1.40 -12.32
C PHE A 203 24.90 -2.22 -11.16
N GLN A 204 24.14 -3.18 -10.65
CA GLN A 204 24.56 -4.15 -9.62
C GLN A 204 25.00 -5.49 -10.26
#